data_c1a237e6142eba5c4a3e50bac202b9f2
#
_entry.id   c1a237e6142eba5c4a3e50bac202b9f2
#
_cell.length_a   1.000
_cell.length_b   1.000
_cell.length_c   1.000
_cell.angle_alpha   90.00
_cell.angle_beta   90.00
_cell.angle_gamma   90.00
#
_symmetry.space_group_name_H-M   'P 1'
#
loop_
_entity.id
_entity.type
_entity.pdbx_description
1 polymer ?
#
loop_
_entity_poly.entity_id
_entity_poly.type
_entity_poly.pdbx_seq_one_letter_code
_entity_poly.pdbx_strand_id
1 'polypeptide(L)'
;MGFFERLKEGLSKTRRNFTERIQELVSFSASIDEDFLEELEMILLSADVGVKTTEKLIKAVRDAAKKNEIKGTEEVIPFLKKYLADMLADSGQRTRIGAKPTVILVVGVNGVGKTTTIGKLANYFTLFKYKVVLAAGD
;
A
#
# COMPACT_ATOMS: atom_id res chain seq x y z
N MET A 1 -21.03 12.15 1.16
CA MET A 1 -19.70 11.66 0.72
C MET A 1 -19.25 10.52 1.62
N GLY A 2 -19.10 9.33 1.06
CA GLY A 2 -18.66 8.15 1.81
C GLY A 2 -17.19 8.23 2.21
N PHE A 3 -16.79 7.41 3.20
CA PHE A 3 -15.39 7.32 3.65
C PHE A 3 -14.42 7.05 2.48
N PHE A 4 -14.77 6.13 1.58
CA PHE A 4 -13.97 5.79 0.41
C PHE A 4 -13.84 6.92 -0.61
N GLU A 5 -14.85 7.78 -0.75
CA GLU A 5 -14.78 8.94 -1.65
C GLU A 5 -13.78 9.98 -1.13
N ARG A 6 -13.81 10.28 0.17
CA ARG A 6 -12.85 11.19 0.80
C ARG A 6 -11.42 10.65 0.74
N LEU A 7 -11.24 9.34 0.93
CA LEU A 7 -9.94 8.70 0.81
C LEU A 7 -9.41 8.79 -0.63
N LYS A 8 -10.28 8.53 -1.62
CA LYS A 8 -9.95 8.62 -3.04
C LYS A 8 -9.59 10.05 -3.45
N GLU A 9 -10.30 11.05 -2.93
CA GLU A 9 -10.02 12.46 -3.17
C GLU A 9 -8.70 12.90 -2.54
N GLY A 10 -8.42 12.51 -1.29
CA GLY A 10 -7.16 12.82 -0.60
C GLY A 10 -5.93 12.19 -1.26
N LEU A 11 -6.08 11.04 -1.93
CA LEU A 11 -5.01 10.34 -2.63
C LEU A 11 -4.95 10.68 -4.14
N SER A 12 -5.83 11.55 -4.63
CA SER A 12 -5.99 11.79 -6.08
C SER A 12 -4.71 12.29 -6.75
N LYS A 13 -3.97 13.21 -6.10
CA LYS A 13 -2.73 13.80 -6.65
C LYS A 13 -1.60 12.76 -6.72
N THR A 14 -1.36 12.04 -5.63
CA THR A 14 -0.33 10.99 -5.56
C THR A 14 -0.64 9.86 -6.53
N ARG A 15 -1.90 9.42 -6.57
CA ARG A 15 -2.37 8.39 -7.49
C ARG A 15 -2.18 8.83 -8.95
N ARG A 16 -2.53 10.07 -9.29
CA ARG A 16 -2.42 10.56 -10.66
C ARG A 16 -0.96 10.56 -11.12
N ASN A 17 -0.07 11.17 -10.37
CA ASN A 17 1.35 11.25 -10.74
C ASN A 17 1.98 9.85 -10.91
N PHE A 18 1.69 8.92 -9.99
CA PHE A 18 2.19 7.55 -10.07
C PHE A 18 1.61 6.79 -11.27
N THR A 19 0.28 6.89 -11.47
CA THR A 19 -0.40 6.18 -12.56
C THR A 19 0.01 6.73 -13.93
N GLU A 20 0.14 8.06 -14.06
CA GLU A 20 0.57 8.70 -15.31
C GLU A 20 1.98 8.22 -15.71
N ARG A 21 2.94 8.20 -14.78
CA ARG A 21 4.31 7.73 -15.06
C ARG A 21 4.36 6.26 -15.50
N ILE A 22 3.62 5.38 -14.84
CA ILE A 22 3.55 3.97 -15.26
C ILE A 22 2.85 3.85 -16.61
N GLN A 23 1.79 4.61 -16.88
CA GLN A 23 1.11 4.61 -18.18
C GLN A 23 2.01 5.11 -19.30
N GLU A 24 2.80 6.14 -19.06
CA GLU A 24 3.81 6.62 -20.00
C GLU A 24 4.83 5.51 -20.30
N LEU A 25 5.42 4.90 -19.29
CA LEU A 25 6.35 3.78 -19.45
C LEU A 25 5.73 2.66 -20.28
N VAL A 26 4.52 2.20 -19.94
CA VAL A 26 3.79 1.15 -20.66
C VAL A 26 3.52 1.54 -22.11
N SER A 27 3.19 2.81 -22.38
CA SER A 27 2.83 3.28 -23.72
C SER A 27 4.03 3.47 -24.64
N PHE A 28 5.19 3.80 -24.09
CA PHE A 28 6.41 4.05 -24.88
C PHE A 28 7.31 2.83 -25.03
N SER A 29 7.13 1.80 -24.20
CA SER A 29 7.95 0.59 -24.25
C SER A 29 7.30 -0.48 -25.12
N ALA A 30 8.09 -1.05 -26.02
CA ALA A 30 7.64 -2.10 -26.95
C ALA A 30 7.62 -3.50 -26.30
N SER A 31 8.42 -3.72 -25.26
CA SER A 31 8.60 -5.01 -24.60
C SER A 31 8.91 -4.85 -23.11
N ILE A 32 8.76 -5.94 -22.36
CA ILE A 32 9.18 -6.02 -20.96
C ILE A 32 10.63 -6.52 -20.94
N ASP A 33 11.56 -5.62 -21.22
CA ASP A 33 13.01 -5.86 -21.18
C ASP A 33 13.65 -5.30 -19.89
N GLU A 34 14.97 -5.37 -19.79
CA GLU A 34 15.66 -4.88 -18.58
C GLU A 34 15.54 -3.35 -18.44
N ASP A 35 15.56 -2.59 -19.54
CA ASP A 35 15.40 -1.13 -19.52
C ASP A 35 14.01 -0.76 -18.97
N PHE A 36 12.96 -1.46 -19.41
CA PHE A 36 11.60 -1.33 -18.88
C PHE A 36 11.56 -1.61 -17.37
N LEU A 37 12.21 -2.69 -16.92
CA LEU A 37 12.21 -3.11 -15.53
C LEU A 37 12.97 -2.12 -14.64
N GLU A 38 14.09 -1.57 -15.11
CA GLU A 38 14.86 -0.53 -14.41
C GLU A 38 14.05 0.76 -14.27
N GLU A 39 13.36 1.19 -15.32
CA GLU A 39 12.52 2.39 -15.26
C GLU A 39 11.30 2.18 -14.35
N LEU A 40 10.68 1.01 -14.39
CA LEU A 40 9.61 0.64 -13.45
C LEU A 40 10.09 0.66 -12.00
N GLU A 41 11.30 0.16 -11.74
CA GLU A 41 11.94 0.20 -10.41
C GLU A 41 12.12 1.64 -9.93
N MET A 42 12.65 2.51 -10.77
CA MET A 42 12.80 3.93 -10.44
C MET A 42 11.46 4.62 -10.15
N ILE A 43 10.41 4.31 -10.89
CA ILE A 43 9.06 4.83 -10.63
C ILE A 43 8.55 4.37 -9.27
N LEU A 44 8.70 3.09 -8.94
CA LEU A 44 8.27 2.52 -7.66
C LEU A 44 9.02 3.15 -6.49
N LEU A 45 10.35 3.26 -6.57
CA LEU A 45 11.17 3.90 -5.55
C LEU A 45 10.84 5.39 -5.38
N SER A 46 10.60 6.11 -6.47
CA SER A 46 10.20 7.52 -6.42
C SER A 46 8.81 7.76 -5.82
N ALA A 47 7.98 6.72 -5.81
CA ALA A 47 6.67 6.70 -5.15
C ALA A 47 6.73 6.25 -3.68
N ASP A 48 7.93 6.20 -3.10
CA ASP A 48 8.19 5.81 -1.71
C ASP A 48 7.84 4.35 -1.40
N VAL A 49 7.87 3.48 -2.42
CA VAL A 49 7.78 2.04 -2.23
C VAL A 49 9.10 1.53 -1.66
N GLY A 50 9.06 0.85 -0.52
CA GLY A 50 10.28 0.36 0.12
C GLY A 50 11.09 -0.59 -0.77
N VAL A 51 12.43 -0.48 -0.75
CA VAL A 51 13.36 -1.23 -1.62
C VAL A 51 13.04 -2.72 -1.70
N LYS A 52 12.86 -3.40 -0.56
CA LYS A 52 12.52 -4.83 -0.51
C LYS A 52 11.21 -5.19 -1.22
N THR A 53 10.24 -4.28 -1.19
CA THR A 53 8.95 -4.49 -1.87
C THR A 53 9.14 -4.26 -3.36
N THR A 54 9.85 -3.22 -3.75
CA THR A 54 10.20 -2.93 -5.15
C THR A 54 10.93 -4.10 -5.79
N GLU A 55 11.98 -4.63 -5.16
CA GLU A 55 12.69 -5.82 -5.65
C GLU A 55 11.76 -7.02 -5.88
N LYS A 56 10.83 -7.27 -4.95
CA LYS A 56 9.84 -8.34 -5.12
C LYS A 56 8.90 -8.10 -6.30
N LEU A 57 8.45 -6.86 -6.50
CA LEU A 57 7.58 -6.48 -7.62
C LEU A 57 8.29 -6.64 -8.96
N ILE A 58 9.52 -6.11 -9.08
CA ILE A 58 10.34 -6.23 -10.30
C ILE A 58 10.63 -7.69 -10.62
N LYS A 59 11.01 -8.48 -9.62
CA LYS A 59 11.22 -9.92 -9.80
C LYS A 59 9.94 -10.61 -10.27
N ALA A 60 8.79 -10.31 -9.67
CA ALA A 60 7.53 -10.91 -10.06
C ALA A 60 7.15 -10.60 -11.51
N VAL A 61 7.31 -9.34 -11.95
CA VAL A 61 7.08 -8.94 -13.36
C VAL A 61 8.03 -9.68 -14.30
N ARG A 62 9.33 -9.71 -13.98
CA ARG A 62 10.34 -10.43 -14.77
C ARG A 62 10.02 -11.92 -14.90
N ASP A 63 9.65 -12.57 -13.80
CA ASP A 63 9.32 -14.00 -13.79
C ASP A 63 8.03 -14.28 -14.58
N ALA A 64 7.02 -13.44 -14.48
CA ALA A 64 5.78 -13.55 -15.22
C ALA A 64 5.99 -13.35 -16.74
N ALA A 65 6.82 -12.39 -17.13
CA ALA A 65 7.20 -12.19 -18.53
C ALA A 65 7.96 -13.42 -19.10
N LYS A 66 8.93 -13.95 -18.37
CA LYS A 66 9.67 -15.16 -18.76
C LYS A 66 8.79 -16.39 -18.92
N LYS A 67 7.73 -16.49 -18.12
CA LYS A 67 6.75 -17.61 -18.19
C LYS A 67 5.63 -17.39 -19.20
N ASN A 68 5.64 -16.26 -19.92
CA ASN A 68 4.56 -15.82 -20.80
C ASN A 68 3.19 -15.68 -20.09
N GLU A 69 3.19 -15.42 -18.79
CA GLU A 69 1.98 -15.08 -18.02
C GLU A 69 1.51 -13.66 -18.33
N ILE A 70 2.45 -12.78 -18.68
CA ILE A 70 2.23 -11.45 -19.26
C ILE A 70 3.03 -11.36 -20.57
N LYS A 71 2.42 -10.84 -21.63
CA LYS A 71 3.01 -10.81 -22.96
C LYS A 71 3.35 -9.41 -23.45
N GLY A 72 2.66 -8.41 -22.94
CA GLY A 72 2.84 -7.03 -23.33
C GLY A 72 2.92 -6.11 -22.10
N THR A 73 3.47 -4.93 -22.32
CA THR A 73 3.62 -3.90 -21.27
C THR A 73 2.28 -3.47 -20.67
N GLU A 74 1.20 -3.52 -21.46
CA GLU A 74 -0.17 -3.20 -21.05
C GLU A 74 -0.71 -4.15 -19.95
N GLU A 75 -0.19 -5.37 -19.88
CA GLU A 75 -0.59 -6.36 -18.87
C GLU A 75 0.12 -6.17 -17.53
N VAL A 76 1.19 -5.36 -17.48
CA VAL A 76 1.98 -5.12 -16.27
C VAL A 76 1.16 -4.46 -15.17
N ILE A 77 0.35 -3.44 -15.49
CA ILE A 77 -0.49 -2.74 -14.49
C ILE A 77 -1.54 -3.67 -13.88
N PRO A 78 -2.33 -4.43 -14.64
CA PRO A 78 -3.24 -5.43 -14.08
C PRO A 78 -2.52 -6.48 -13.23
N PHE A 79 -1.38 -6.98 -13.69
CA PHE A 79 -0.57 -7.94 -12.96
C PHE A 79 -0.09 -7.37 -11.60
N LEU A 80 0.52 -6.19 -11.59
CA LEU A 80 0.97 -5.53 -10.36
C LEU A 80 -0.17 -5.28 -9.38
N LYS A 81 -1.34 -4.85 -9.86
CA LYS A 81 -2.52 -4.65 -8.99
C LYS A 81 -2.94 -5.94 -8.30
N LYS A 82 -2.99 -7.05 -9.04
CA LYS A 82 -3.33 -8.36 -8.47
C LYS A 82 -2.27 -8.80 -7.47
N TYR A 83 -1.01 -8.75 -7.85
CA TYR A 83 0.10 -9.17 -7.00
C TYR A 83 0.16 -8.38 -5.68
N LEU A 84 -0.02 -7.06 -5.73
CA LEU A 84 -0.08 -6.20 -4.55
C LEU A 84 -1.30 -6.51 -3.68
N ALA A 85 -2.46 -6.76 -4.28
CA ALA A 85 -3.66 -7.15 -3.55
C ALA A 85 -3.45 -8.47 -2.80
N ASP A 86 -2.83 -9.46 -3.44
CA ASP A 86 -2.51 -10.76 -2.84
C ASP A 86 -1.49 -10.60 -1.69
N MET A 87 -0.44 -9.79 -1.88
CA MET A 87 0.52 -9.45 -0.83
C MET A 87 -0.14 -8.80 0.40
N LEU A 88 -1.07 -7.88 0.17
CA LEU A 88 -1.79 -7.20 1.25
C LEU A 88 -2.78 -8.13 1.96
N ALA A 89 -3.43 -9.04 1.22
CA ALA A 89 -4.34 -10.04 1.79
C ALA A 89 -3.59 -11.02 2.71
N ASP A 90 -2.40 -11.46 2.30
CA ASP A 90 -1.56 -12.38 3.07
C ASP A 90 -0.95 -11.70 4.32
N SER A 91 -0.70 -10.39 4.24
CA SER A 91 -0.21 -9.61 5.38
C SER A 91 -1.26 -9.35 6.48
N GLY A 92 -2.49 -9.78 6.27
CA GLY A 92 -3.65 -9.55 7.13
C GLY A 92 -3.54 -10.20 8.51
N GLN A 93 -2.56 -9.79 9.30
CA GLN A 93 -2.58 -10.04 10.74
C GLN A 93 -3.75 -9.24 11.32
N ARG A 94 -4.89 -9.92 11.48
CA ARG A 94 -6.01 -9.38 12.26
C ARG A 94 -5.47 -8.95 13.61
N THR A 95 -5.75 -7.72 14.01
CA THR A 95 -5.42 -7.23 15.36
C THR A 95 -5.91 -8.27 16.36
N ARG A 96 -4.99 -8.99 17.00
CA ARG A 96 -5.34 -10.02 17.97
C ARG A 96 -5.76 -9.36 19.28
N ILE A 97 -7.05 -9.15 19.44
CA ILE A 97 -7.64 -8.69 20.69
C ILE A 97 -7.95 -9.94 21.52
N GLY A 98 -6.99 -10.42 22.27
CA GLY A 98 -7.14 -11.68 23.05
C GLY A 98 -6.52 -11.64 24.43
N ALA A 99 -5.52 -10.79 24.63
CA ALA A 99 -4.90 -10.58 25.94
C ALA A 99 -5.80 -9.73 26.86
N LYS A 100 -5.75 -9.98 28.16
CA LYS A 100 -6.48 -9.21 29.18
C LYS A 100 -5.47 -8.62 30.19
N PRO A 101 -5.13 -7.34 30.07
CA PRO A 101 -5.56 -6.37 29.06
C PRO A 101 -4.85 -6.54 27.71
N THR A 102 -5.51 -6.13 26.62
CA THR A 102 -4.84 -5.88 25.34
C THR A 102 -4.27 -4.47 25.38
N VAL A 103 -2.97 -4.32 25.15
CA VAL A 103 -2.29 -3.03 25.11
C VAL A 103 -1.97 -2.66 23.68
N ILE A 104 -2.38 -1.46 23.24
CA ILE A 104 -2.07 -0.89 21.94
C ILE A 104 -1.21 0.35 22.15
N LEU A 105 0.06 0.27 21.73
CA LEU A 105 0.98 1.40 21.79
C LEU A 105 0.93 2.17 20.45
N VAL A 106 0.60 3.47 20.52
CA VAL A 106 0.59 4.37 19.37
C VAL A 106 1.79 5.28 19.42
N VAL A 107 2.66 5.18 18.44
CA VAL A 107 3.91 5.94 18.33
C VAL A 107 3.94 6.81 17.07
N GLY A 108 4.70 7.89 17.10
CA GLY A 108 4.91 8.77 15.96
C GLY A 108 5.41 10.15 16.40
N VAL A 109 5.92 10.95 15.45
CA VAL A 109 6.38 12.32 15.69
C VAL A 109 5.21 13.27 16.01
N ASN A 110 5.50 14.47 16.49
CA ASN A 110 4.46 15.44 16.81
C ASN A 110 3.70 15.88 15.55
N GLY A 111 2.40 16.12 15.68
CA GLY A 111 1.55 16.61 14.59
C GLY A 111 1.05 15.55 13.59
N VAL A 112 1.51 14.29 13.63
CA VAL A 112 1.11 13.24 12.65
C VAL A 112 -0.29 12.67 12.91
N GLY A 113 -1.02 13.13 13.91
CA GLY A 113 -2.39 12.70 14.18
C GLY A 113 -2.51 11.52 15.15
N LYS A 114 -1.51 11.26 16.01
CA LYS A 114 -1.58 10.21 17.05
C LYS A 114 -2.84 10.30 17.89
N THR A 115 -3.07 11.44 18.52
CA THR A 115 -4.22 11.69 19.41
C THR A 115 -5.56 11.51 18.69
N THR A 116 -5.65 12.00 17.44
CA THR A 116 -6.84 11.81 16.61
C THR A 116 -7.08 10.34 16.30
N THR A 117 -6.02 9.59 15.98
CA THR A 117 -6.09 8.15 15.70
C THR A 117 -6.48 7.36 16.94
N ILE A 118 -5.90 7.69 18.12
CA ILE A 118 -6.26 7.08 19.40
C ILE A 118 -7.75 7.29 19.70
N GLY A 119 -8.25 8.51 19.56
CA GLY A 119 -9.68 8.81 19.77
C GLY A 119 -10.59 8.00 18.86
N LYS A 120 -10.24 7.85 17.57
CA LYS A 120 -11.00 7.03 16.61
C LYS A 120 -10.94 5.55 16.96
N LEU A 121 -9.79 5.02 17.36
CA LEU A 121 -9.64 3.62 17.79
C LEU A 121 -10.44 3.36 19.07
N ALA A 122 -10.38 4.26 20.04
CA ALA A 122 -11.15 4.14 21.27
C ALA A 122 -12.65 4.07 20.99
N ASN A 123 -13.15 4.99 20.16
CA ASN A 123 -14.54 4.96 19.73
C ASN A 123 -14.90 3.67 19.00
N TYR A 124 -14.05 3.22 18.09
CA TYR A 124 -14.25 1.96 17.37
C TYR A 124 -14.40 0.77 18.33
N PHE A 125 -13.49 0.59 19.28
CA PHE A 125 -13.57 -0.51 20.24
C PHE A 125 -14.76 -0.39 21.21
N THR A 126 -15.13 0.82 21.58
CA THR A 126 -16.32 1.07 22.41
C THR A 126 -17.60 0.64 21.69
N LEU A 127 -17.73 0.87 20.39
CA LEU A 127 -18.87 0.39 19.59
C LEU A 127 -19.00 -1.14 19.62
N PHE A 128 -17.87 -1.86 19.73
CA PHE A 128 -17.84 -3.31 19.91
C PHE A 128 -17.94 -3.75 21.37
N LYS A 129 -18.34 -2.83 22.29
CA LYS A 129 -18.56 -3.08 23.72
C LYS A 129 -17.30 -3.49 24.49
N TYR A 130 -16.11 -3.16 24.00
CA TYR A 130 -14.88 -3.29 24.78
C TYR A 130 -14.77 -2.14 25.80
N LYS A 131 -14.25 -2.44 26.99
CA LYS A 131 -13.83 -1.41 27.96
C LYS A 131 -12.49 -0.85 27.50
N VAL A 132 -12.46 0.44 27.20
CA VAL A 132 -11.26 1.13 26.70
C VAL A 132 -10.75 2.07 27.78
N VAL A 133 -9.44 2.03 28.02
CA VAL A 133 -8.71 2.97 28.86
C VAL A 133 -7.68 3.66 27.97
N LEU A 134 -7.61 4.97 28.04
CA LEU A 134 -6.61 5.78 27.35
C LEU A 134 -5.56 6.23 28.36
N ALA A 135 -4.28 6.05 28.02
CA ALA A 135 -3.15 6.58 28.76
C ALA A 135 -2.36 7.52 27.86
N ALA A 136 -2.12 8.74 28.32
CA ALA A 136 -1.23 9.69 27.68
C ALA A 136 0.07 9.77 28.50
N GLY A 137 1.19 9.63 27.83
CA GLY A 137 2.52 9.67 28.42
C GLY A 137 3.35 10.78 27.78
N ASP A 138 2.88 12.02 27.87
CA ASP A 138 3.63 13.19 27.42
C ASP A 138 4.50 13.74 28.55
#